data_71755e2b8f2cc9878aca228ec6d9b72e
#
_entry.id   71755e2b8f2cc9878aca228ec6d9b72e
#
_cell.length_a   1.000
_cell.length_b   1.000
_cell.length_c   1.000
_cell.angle_alpha   90.00
_cell.angle_beta   90.00
_cell.angle_gamma   90.00
#
_symmetry.space_group_name_H-M   'P 1'
#
loop_
_entity.id
_entity.type
_entity.pdbx_description
1 polymer ?
#
loop_
_entity_poly.entity_id
_entity_poly.type
_entity_poly.pdbx_seq_one_letter_code
_entity_poly.pdbx_strand_id
1 'polypeptide(L)'
;ISCSLVGSEMCIRDRIYMTLMLKPDINPNHASMLTLVTAMAVANAMHRVTGAEALIKWPNDIVINGKKICGILTEMSAQFDYINHIVIGIGINVHNESFPEELQDHAGSLLLECGKRVHRADLIEAFLEEFERLYAIYLQTEDLSALQEEYDQLLVNRGRQVRVLDPKEPFEGKAMGITKKGELIVDTWESRKLVSSGEVSVRGIYGYV
;
A
#
# COMPACT_ATOMS: atom_id res chain seq x y z
N ILE A 1 1.42 -8.98 12.07
CA ILE A 1 2.39 -9.69 11.24
C ILE A 1 2.95 -10.78 12.10
N SER A 2 2.35 -11.97 12.05
CA SER A 2 3.06 -13.16 12.46
C SER A 2 4.13 -13.41 11.39
N CYS A 3 5.25 -12.70 11.48
CA CYS A 3 6.48 -13.21 10.95
C CYS A 3 6.84 -14.35 11.90
N SER A 4 6.47 -15.56 11.53
CA SER A 4 7.11 -16.74 12.06
C SER A 4 8.61 -16.51 11.90
N LEU A 5 9.34 -16.37 12.99
CA LEU A 5 10.80 -16.30 13.04
C LEU A 5 11.41 -17.64 12.64
N VAL A 6 11.00 -18.16 11.51
CA VAL A 6 11.62 -19.26 10.78
C VAL A 6 12.20 -18.66 9.52
N GLY A 7 13.15 -17.79 9.68
CA GLY A 7 13.87 -17.21 8.58
C GLY A 7 15.22 -16.78 9.10
N SER A 8 16.24 -17.39 8.53
CA SER A 8 17.64 -17.07 8.72
C SER A 8 17.90 -15.58 8.93
N GLU A 9 19.00 -15.21 9.59
CA GLU A 9 19.54 -13.84 9.69
C GLU A 9 19.56 -13.07 8.36
N MET A 10 19.49 -13.75 7.23
CA MET A 10 19.37 -13.21 5.88
C MET A 10 18.08 -12.38 5.68
N CYS A 11 16.94 -12.80 6.22
CA CYS A 11 15.67 -12.07 6.03
C CYS A 11 15.68 -10.67 6.68
N ILE A 12 16.41 -10.49 7.77
CA ILE A 12 16.46 -9.19 8.48
C ILE A 12 17.42 -8.22 7.80
N ARG A 13 18.46 -8.73 7.14
CA ARG A 13 19.48 -7.89 6.47
C ARG A 13 19.01 -7.29 5.16
N ASP A 14 18.11 -8.00 4.45
CA ASP A 14 17.71 -7.66 3.10
C ASP A 14 16.36 -6.95 3.01
N ARG A 15 15.69 -6.76 4.15
CA ARG A 15 14.37 -6.15 4.24
C ARG A 15 14.32 -5.03 5.28
N ILE A 16 13.29 -4.20 5.18
CA ILE A 16 12.84 -3.33 6.26
C ILE A 16 11.53 -3.90 6.79
N TYR A 17 11.49 -4.14 8.09
CA TYR A 17 10.25 -4.37 8.83
C TYR A 17 10.10 -3.26 9.84
N MET A 18 9.06 -2.47 9.68
CA MET A 18 8.83 -1.29 10.47
C MET A 18 7.37 -1.28 10.96
N THR A 19 7.16 -0.76 12.16
CA THR A 19 5.83 -0.61 12.72
C THR A 19 5.67 0.81 13.23
N LEU A 20 4.59 1.47 12.80
CA LEU A 20 4.13 2.73 13.38
C LEU A 20 2.97 2.43 14.33
N MET A 21 2.99 3.05 15.50
CA MET A 21 1.86 3.06 16.43
C MET A 21 1.33 4.48 16.54
N LEU A 22 0.05 4.67 16.23
CA LEU A 22 -0.62 5.96 16.24
C LEU A 22 -1.79 5.94 17.21
N LYS A 23 -2.07 7.10 17.77
CA LYS A 23 -3.27 7.33 18.58
C LYS A 23 -3.93 8.63 18.12
N PRO A 24 -4.54 8.65 16.92
CA PRO A 24 -5.20 9.84 16.42
C PRO A 24 -6.55 10.05 17.09
N ASP A 25 -6.94 11.32 17.20
CA ASP A 25 -8.29 11.72 17.59
C ASP A 25 -9.14 11.92 16.34
N ILE A 26 -9.54 10.80 15.71
CA ILE A 26 -10.38 10.75 14.50
C ILE A 26 -11.50 9.73 14.67
N ASN A 27 -12.52 9.81 13.81
CA ASN A 27 -13.57 8.81 13.80
C ASN A 27 -12.98 7.42 13.43
N PRO A 28 -13.29 6.34 14.20
CA PRO A 28 -12.80 4.99 13.91
C PRO A 28 -13.09 4.50 12.48
N ASN A 29 -14.19 4.92 11.88
CA ASN A 29 -14.55 4.56 10.50
C ASN A 29 -13.57 5.16 9.44
N HIS A 30 -12.78 6.15 9.82
CA HIS A 30 -11.80 6.79 8.94
C HIS A 30 -10.42 6.14 9.01
N ALA A 31 -10.17 5.30 10.01
CA ALA A 31 -8.84 4.71 10.28
C ALA A 31 -8.29 3.88 9.12
N SER A 32 -9.14 3.21 8.34
CA SER A 32 -8.71 2.40 7.18
C SER A 32 -8.00 3.21 6.10
N MET A 33 -8.31 4.51 5.97
CA MET A 33 -7.66 5.40 5.02
C MET A 33 -6.18 5.64 5.33
N LEU A 34 -5.75 5.41 6.57
CA LEU A 34 -4.33 5.50 6.95
C LEU A 34 -3.45 4.46 6.22
N THR A 35 -4.04 3.34 5.78
CA THR A 35 -3.34 2.40 4.90
C THR A 35 -2.95 3.07 3.57
N LEU A 36 -3.86 3.86 2.99
CA LEU A 36 -3.65 4.55 1.73
C LEU A 36 -2.65 5.71 1.89
N VAL A 37 -2.76 6.48 2.98
CA VAL A 37 -1.79 7.53 3.34
C VAL A 37 -0.39 6.94 3.49
N THR A 38 -0.27 5.79 4.17
CA THR A 38 1.01 5.08 4.34
C THR A 38 1.55 4.59 2.99
N ALA A 39 0.68 4.08 2.12
CA ALA A 39 1.08 3.61 0.79
C ALA A 39 1.66 4.74 -0.07
N MET A 40 1.04 5.94 -0.03
CA MET A 40 1.58 7.14 -0.70
C MET A 40 2.96 7.50 -0.14
N ALA A 41 3.10 7.53 1.18
CA ALA A 41 4.37 7.88 1.82
C ALA A 41 5.50 6.91 1.42
N VAL A 42 5.21 5.61 1.38
CA VAL A 42 6.19 4.59 0.95
C VAL A 42 6.54 4.75 -0.52
N ALA A 43 5.55 4.96 -1.41
CA ALA A 43 5.78 5.13 -2.84
C ALA A 43 6.64 6.38 -3.12
N ASN A 44 6.31 7.52 -2.50
CA ASN A 44 7.06 8.76 -2.63
C ASN A 44 8.51 8.62 -2.10
N ALA A 45 8.68 7.97 -0.94
CA ALA A 45 10.00 7.71 -0.38
C ALA A 45 10.87 6.83 -1.29
N MET A 46 10.28 5.76 -1.85
CA MET A 46 10.99 4.90 -2.81
C MET A 46 11.40 5.68 -4.05
N HIS A 47 10.49 6.48 -4.61
CA HIS A 47 10.81 7.34 -5.76
C HIS A 47 11.94 8.31 -5.44
N ARG A 48 11.89 9.00 -4.32
CA ARG A 48 12.90 9.96 -3.86
C ARG A 48 14.29 9.34 -3.74
N VAL A 49 14.37 8.13 -3.17
CA VAL A 49 15.67 7.48 -2.89
C VAL A 49 16.23 6.74 -4.10
N THR A 50 15.37 6.16 -4.94
CA THR A 50 15.81 5.31 -6.05
C THR A 50 15.70 5.98 -7.42
N GLY A 51 14.79 6.94 -7.58
CA GLY A 51 14.35 7.50 -8.86
C GLY A 51 13.42 6.57 -9.64
N ALA A 52 13.08 5.39 -9.11
CA ALA A 52 12.18 4.45 -9.78
C ALA A 52 10.70 4.88 -9.65
N GLU A 53 9.89 4.51 -10.62
CA GLU A 53 8.44 4.70 -10.57
C GLU A 53 7.82 3.65 -9.65
N ALA A 54 7.63 4.02 -8.37
CA ALA A 54 6.95 3.20 -7.38
C ALA A 54 5.46 3.54 -7.41
N LEU A 55 4.62 2.54 -7.70
CA LEU A 55 3.18 2.70 -7.84
C LEU A 55 2.43 1.91 -6.76
N ILE A 56 1.20 2.35 -6.48
CA ILE A 56 0.34 1.71 -5.49
C ILE A 56 -0.58 0.72 -6.18
N LYS A 57 -0.52 -0.54 -5.80
CA LYS A 57 -1.58 -1.50 -6.07
C LYS A 57 -2.55 -1.45 -4.89
N TRP A 58 -3.71 -0.87 -5.14
CA TRP A 58 -4.75 -0.68 -4.12
C TRP A 58 -5.08 -2.00 -3.40
N PRO A 59 -5.26 -1.98 -2.08
CA PRO A 59 -5.16 -0.80 -1.20
C PRO A 59 -3.78 -0.61 -0.53
N ASN A 60 -2.91 -1.60 -0.51
CA ASN A 60 -1.85 -1.73 0.49
C ASN A 60 -0.51 -2.28 -0.01
N ASP A 61 -0.35 -2.45 -1.33
CA ASP A 61 0.88 -2.97 -1.91
C ASP A 61 1.58 -1.90 -2.75
N ILE A 62 2.91 -1.82 -2.66
CA ILE A 62 3.72 -0.99 -3.55
C ILE A 62 4.42 -1.88 -4.55
N VAL A 63 4.36 -1.47 -5.82
CA VAL A 63 4.92 -2.21 -6.95
C VAL A 63 5.90 -1.35 -7.74
N ILE A 64 6.95 -1.98 -8.25
CA ILE A 64 7.88 -1.44 -9.25
C ILE A 64 7.98 -2.49 -10.36
N ASN A 65 7.87 -2.08 -11.62
CA ASN A 65 7.87 -2.97 -12.78
C ASN A 65 6.83 -4.12 -12.68
N GLY A 66 5.70 -3.87 -12.02
CA GLY A 66 4.64 -4.87 -11.83
C GLY A 66 4.90 -5.90 -10.71
N LYS A 67 6.04 -5.83 -10.01
CA LYS A 67 6.40 -6.72 -8.91
C LYS A 67 6.21 -6.05 -7.56
N LYS A 68 5.67 -6.78 -6.59
CA LYS A 68 5.45 -6.29 -5.22
C LYS A 68 6.78 -6.11 -4.48
N ILE A 69 7.04 -4.87 -4.07
CA ILE A 69 8.21 -4.47 -3.29
C ILE A 69 7.85 -4.28 -1.82
N CYS A 70 6.65 -3.78 -1.53
CA CYS A 70 6.21 -3.52 -0.16
C CYS A 70 4.78 -4.00 0.05
N GLY A 71 4.51 -4.45 1.27
CA GLY A 71 3.17 -4.69 1.79
C GLY A 71 2.95 -3.93 3.09
N ILE A 72 1.73 -3.42 3.27
CA ILE A 72 1.31 -2.63 4.42
C ILE A 72 0.14 -3.36 5.07
N LEU A 73 0.16 -3.45 6.39
CA LEU A 73 -0.93 -4.01 7.19
C LEU A 73 -1.30 -3.03 8.29
N THR A 74 -2.56 -2.62 8.32
CA THR A 74 -3.09 -1.72 9.34
C THR A 74 -4.06 -2.47 10.22
N GLU A 75 -3.83 -2.44 11.53
CA GLU A 75 -4.68 -3.01 12.55
C GLU A 75 -5.10 -1.91 13.53
N MET A 76 -6.35 -1.94 13.99
CA MET A 76 -6.89 -0.95 14.89
C MET A 76 -7.50 -1.63 16.12
N SER A 77 -7.20 -1.07 17.29
CA SER A 77 -7.95 -1.30 18.52
C SER A 77 -8.81 -0.07 18.80
N ALA A 78 -10.11 -0.23 18.78
CA ALA A 78 -11.05 0.86 19.03
C ALA A 78 -12.18 0.41 19.96
N GLN A 79 -12.80 1.37 20.62
CA GLN A 79 -14.11 1.24 21.25
C GLN A 79 -15.15 1.94 20.37
N PHE A 80 -16.41 1.99 20.83
CA PHE A 80 -17.52 2.44 20.01
C PHE A 80 -17.28 3.83 19.35
N ASP A 81 -16.66 4.73 20.04
CA ASP A 81 -16.50 6.15 19.66
C ASP A 81 -15.06 6.67 19.67
N TYR A 82 -14.07 5.86 20.05
CA TYR A 82 -12.66 6.30 20.05
C TYR A 82 -11.67 5.20 19.72
N ILE A 83 -10.52 5.60 19.24
CA ILE A 83 -9.41 4.75 18.88
C ILE A 83 -8.45 4.62 20.08
N ASN A 84 -8.21 3.37 20.53
CA ASN A 84 -7.16 3.10 21.50
C ASN A 84 -5.78 3.30 20.89
N HIS A 85 -5.56 2.66 19.73
CA HIS A 85 -4.35 2.77 18.91
C HIS A 85 -4.59 2.15 17.53
N ILE A 86 -3.77 2.60 16.60
CA ILE A 86 -3.64 2.02 15.26
C ILE A 86 -2.20 1.54 15.13
N VAL A 87 -2.01 0.32 14.63
CA VAL A 87 -0.70 -0.26 14.35
C VAL A 87 -0.58 -0.47 12.85
N ILE A 88 0.44 0.13 12.23
CA ILE A 88 0.71 0.01 10.81
C ILE A 88 2.03 -0.72 10.62
N GLY A 89 1.96 -1.98 10.20
CA GLY A 89 3.11 -2.78 9.83
C GLY A 89 3.50 -2.54 8.37
N ILE A 90 4.79 -2.32 8.11
CA ILE A 90 5.34 -2.04 6.78
C ILE A 90 6.49 -2.99 6.53
N GLY A 91 6.39 -3.81 5.48
CA GLY A 91 7.43 -4.73 5.05
C GLY A 91 7.96 -4.37 3.67
N ILE A 92 9.24 -4.01 3.54
CA ILE A 92 9.86 -3.61 2.27
C ILE A 92 10.97 -4.60 1.91
N ASN A 93 10.92 -5.15 0.71
CA ASN A 93 12.00 -5.93 0.12
C ASN A 93 13.07 -4.97 -0.45
N VAL A 94 14.24 -4.91 0.18
CA VAL A 94 15.28 -3.94 -0.19
C VAL A 94 16.41 -4.59 -0.96
N HIS A 95 17.10 -5.57 -0.37
CA HIS A 95 18.31 -6.18 -0.93
C HIS A 95 18.13 -7.67 -1.26
N ASN A 96 16.91 -8.19 -1.28
CA ASN A 96 16.67 -9.57 -1.67
C ASN A 96 17.19 -9.79 -3.10
N GLU A 97 18.06 -10.77 -3.27
CA GLU A 97 18.68 -11.13 -4.56
C GLU A 97 17.89 -12.22 -5.30
N SER A 98 16.99 -12.90 -4.60
CA SER A 98 16.12 -13.91 -5.18
C SER A 98 14.86 -14.12 -4.36
N PHE A 99 13.86 -14.73 -4.97
CA PHE A 99 12.61 -15.17 -4.35
C PHE A 99 12.34 -16.63 -4.69
N PRO A 100 11.56 -17.38 -3.89
CA PRO A 100 11.07 -18.70 -4.26
C PRO A 100 10.40 -18.69 -5.65
N GLU A 101 10.51 -19.80 -6.39
CA GLU A 101 10.03 -19.90 -7.76
C GLU A 101 8.57 -19.47 -7.92
N GLU A 102 7.71 -19.84 -6.99
CA GLU A 102 6.29 -19.47 -6.94
C GLU A 102 6.02 -17.95 -6.75
N LEU A 103 7.02 -17.19 -6.31
CA LEU A 103 6.90 -15.74 -6.06
C LEU A 103 7.68 -14.89 -7.07
N GLN A 104 8.53 -15.47 -7.91
CA GLN A 104 9.44 -14.74 -8.80
C GLN A 104 8.71 -13.81 -9.78
N ASP A 105 7.50 -14.19 -10.19
CA ASP A 105 6.70 -13.38 -11.12
C ASP A 105 5.97 -12.23 -10.44
N HIS A 106 5.82 -12.27 -9.12
CA HIS A 106 4.98 -11.33 -8.37
C HIS A 106 5.72 -10.52 -7.31
N ALA A 107 6.85 -11.00 -6.81
CA ALA A 107 7.67 -10.34 -5.82
C ALA A 107 8.96 -9.80 -6.42
N GLY A 108 9.37 -8.61 -5.97
CA GLY A 108 10.62 -7.96 -6.33
C GLY A 108 11.26 -7.30 -5.12
N SER A 109 12.44 -6.75 -5.31
CA SER A 109 13.15 -5.92 -4.33
C SER A 109 13.68 -4.66 -5.00
N LEU A 110 14.01 -3.64 -4.20
CA LEU A 110 14.63 -2.43 -4.74
C LEU A 110 15.94 -2.75 -5.47
N LEU A 111 16.72 -3.72 -4.96
CA LEU A 111 17.96 -4.13 -5.62
C LEU A 111 17.69 -4.73 -7.02
N LEU A 112 16.73 -5.66 -7.12
CA LEU A 112 16.43 -6.33 -8.39
C LEU A 112 15.79 -5.39 -9.41
N GLU A 113 14.85 -4.55 -8.96
CA GLU A 113 14.05 -3.71 -9.87
C GLU A 113 14.72 -2.39 -10.22
N CYS A 114 15.59 -1.86 -9.34
CA CYS A 114 16.29 -0.59 -9.56
C CYS A 114 17.78 -0.77 -9.90
N GLY A 115 18.34 -1.96 -9.71
CA GLY A 115 19.77 -2.24 -9.95
C GLY A 115 20.72 -1.52 -9.00
N LYS A 116 20.23 -0.99 -7.88
CA LYS A 116 21.01 -0.18 -6.94
C LYS A 116 20.84 -0.70 -5.50
N ARG A 117 21.94 -0.70 -4.74
CA ARG A 117 21.88 -0.91 -3.30
C ARG A 117 21.45 0.40 -2.63
N VAL A 118 20.34 0.35 -1.91
CA VAL A 118 19.76 1.48 -1.19
C VAL A 118 20.20 1.43 0.26
N HIS A 119 20.63 2.57 0.80
CA HIS A 119 20.87 2.66 2.23
C HIS A 119 19.51 2.67 2.98
N ARG A 120 19.27 1.66 3.80
CA ARG A 120 17.96 1.45 4.42
C ARG A 120 17.53 2.59 5.34
N ALA A 121 18.49 3.25 6.02
CA ALA A 121 18.19 4.38 6.89
C ALA A 121 17.67 5.58 6.07
N ASP A 122 18.24 5.85 4.89
CA ASP A 122 17.79 6.95 4.03
C ASP A 122 16.35 6.72 3.55
N LEU A 123 15.99 5.44 3.28
CA LEU A 123 14.62 5.10 2.90
C LEU A 123 13.63 5.26 4.06
N ILE A 124 14.05 4.89 5.29
CA ILE A 124 13.23 5.06 6.49
C ILE A 124 13.04 6.55 6.79
N GLU A 125 14.09 7.35 6.70
CA GLU A 125 14.04 8.80 6.89
C GLU A 125 13.09 9.45 5.89
N ALA A 126 13.29 9.17 4.58
CA ALA A 126 12.41 9.68 3.53
C ALA A 126 10.95 9.28 3.72
N PHE A 127 10.71 8.04 4.17
CA PHE A 127 9.36 7.56 4.48
C PHE A 127 8.73 8.34 5.65
N LEU A 128 9.47 8.54 6.74
CA LEU A 128 8.94 9.23 7.92
C LEU A 128 8.60 10.70 7.61
N GLU A 129 9.44 11.40 6.84
CA GLU A 129 9.17 12.77 6.39
C GLU A 129 7.90 12.83 5.50
N GLU A 130 7.77 11.93 4.52
CA GLU A 130 6.59 11.88 3.66
C GLU A 130 5.33 11.48 4.45
N PHE A 131 5.44 10.53 5.36
CA PHE A 131 4.33 10.12 6.19
C PHE A 131 3.86 11.27 7.09
N GLU A 132 4.75 12.00 7.74
CA GLU A 132 4.41 13.15 8.57
C GLU A 132 3.67 14.22 7.76
N ARG A 133 4.17 14.54 6.56
CA ARG A 133 3.53 15.50 5.64
C ARG A 133 2.10 15.07 5.26
N LEU A 134 1.94 13.85 4.77
CA LEU A 134 0.66 13.33 4.29
C LEU A 134 -0.34 13.12 5.44
N TYR A 135 0.15 12.65 6.58
CA TYR A 135 -0.66 12.45 7.77
C TYR A 135 -1.19 13.77 8.33
N ALA A 136 -0.37 14.83 8.34
CA ALA A 136 -0.82 16.17 8.75
C ALA A 136 -1.92 16.71 7.83
N ILE A 137 -1.84 16.47 6.51
CA ILE A 137 -2.90 16.85 5.55
C ILE A 137 -4.17 16.04 5.83
N TYR A 138 -4.03 14.72 6.00
CA TYR A 138 -5.16 13.83 6.29
C TYR A 138 -5.92 14.22 7.56
N LEU A 139 -5.22 14.58 8.64
CA LEU A 139 -5.84 14.99 9.90
C LEU A 139 -6.69 16.27 9.80
N GLN A 140 -6.48 17.10 8.77
CA GLN A 140 -7.26 18.34 8.60
C GLN A 140 -8.68 18.09 8.06
N THR A 141 -8.84 17.03 7.26
CA THR A 141 -10.12 16.71 6.60
C THR A 141 -10.73 15.41 7.09
N GLU A 142 -9.94 14.56 7.71
CA GLU A 142 -10.25 13.17 8.08
C GLU A 142 -10.79 12.34 6.88
N ASP A 143 -10.48 12.78 5.66
CA ASP A 143 -10.74 12.06 4.43
C ASP A 143 -9.58 12.29 3.43
N LEU A 144 -9.66 11.66 2.27
CA LEU A 144 -8.62 11.76 1.25
C LEU A 144 -8.88 12.86 0.21
N SER A 145 -9.82 13.78 0.44
CA SER A 145 -10.18 14.81 -0.55
C SER A 145 -9.00 15.66 -1.00
N ALA A 146 -8.08 15.99 -0.08
CA ALA A 146 -6.87 16.76 -0.37
C ALA A 146 -5.73 15.92 -0.98
N LEU A 147 -5.80 14.60 -0.91
CA LEU A 147 -4.76 13.66 -1.34
C LEU A 147 -5.19 12.79 -2.53
N GLN A 148 -6.45 12.83 -2.91
CA GLN A 148 -7.06 11.93 -3.91
C GLN A 148 -6.35 12.02 -5.26
N GLU A 149 -6.05 13.21 -5.75
CA GLU A 149 -5.40 13.39 -7.04
C GLU A 149 -3.96 12.84 -7.04
N GLU A 150 -3.19 13.11 -5.98
CA GLU A 150 -1.85 12.56 -5.80
C GLU A 150 -1.89 11.03 -5.70
N TYR A 151 -2.85 10.47 -4.95
CA TYR A 151 -3.06 9.02 -4.87
C TYR A 151 -3.39 8.41 -6.23
N ASP A 152 -4.31 9.01 -6.96
CA ASP A 152 -4.77 8.52 -8.26
C ASP A 152 -3.67 8.52 -9.33
N GLN A 153 -2.68 9.43 -9.21
CA GLN A 153 -1.49 9.43 -10.08
C GLN A 153 -0.56 8.26 -9.76
N LEU A 154 -0.50 7.83 -8.51
CA LEU A 154 0.31 6.68 -8.07
C LEU A 154 -0.40 5.34 -8.28
N LEU A 155 -1.69 5.33 -8.56
CA LEU A 155 -2.51 4.11 -8.64
C LEU A 155 -2.21 3.31 -9.92
N VAL A 156 -1.51 2.18 -9.80
CA VAL A 156 -1.13 1.33 -10.94
C VAL A 156 -2.31 0.78 -11.71
N ASN A 157 -3.44 0.56 -11.03
CA ASN A 157 -4.65 0.00 -11.64
C ASN A 157 -5.50 1.04 -12.38
N ARG A 158 -5.23 2.34 -12.23
CA ARG A 158 -6.05 3.40 -12.84
C ARG A 158 -6.09 3.27 -14.36
N GLY A 159 -7.29 3.25 -14.90
CA GLY A 159 -7.53 3.08 -16.33
C GLY A 159 -7.41 1.65 -16.84
N ARG A 160 -7.06 0.68 -15.98
CA ARG A 160 -6.88 -0.74 -16.36
C ARG A 160 -8.10 -1.57 -16.00
N GLN A 161 -8.26 -2.69 -16.71
CA GLN A 161 -9.25 -3.70 -16.38
C GLN A 161 -8.76 -4.50 -15.17
N VAL A 162 -9.62 -4.63 -14.18
CA VAL A 162 -9.34 -5.35 -12.93
C VAL A 162 -10.44 -6.37 -12.64
N ARG A 163 -10.03 -7.41 -11.92
CA ARG A 163 -10.95 -8.39 -11.32
C ARG A 163 -10.99 -8.15 -9.82
N VAL A 164 -12.16 -7.87 -9.31
CA VAL A 164 -12.46 -7.75 -7.88
C VAL A 164 -12.88 -9.12 -7.39
N LEU A 165 -12.07 -9.70 -6.49
CA LEU A 165 -12.32 -11.02 -5.90
C LEU A 165 -13.16 -10.83 -4.62
N ASP A 166 -14.42 -10.41 -4.81
CA ASP A 166 -15.37 -10.34 -3.73
C ASP A 166 -15.83 -11.78 -3.38
N PRO A 167 -15.82 -12.19 -2.10
CA PRO A 167 -16.25 -13.54 -1.70
C PRO A 167 -17.70 -13.86 -2.03
N LYS A 168 -18.57 -12.83 -2.13
CA LYS A 168 -19.99 -12.99 -2.42
C LYS A 168 -20.27 -12.94 -3.92
N GLU A 169 -19.72 -11.96 -4.60
CA GLU A 169 -19.97 -11.71 -6.02
C GLU A 169 -18.72 -11.11 -6.69
N PRO A 170 -17.81 -11.96 -7.20
CA PRO A 170 -16.67 -11.47 -7.96
C PRO A 170 -17.12 -10.80 -9.25
N PHE A 171 -16.46 -9.70 -9.62
CA PHE A 171 -16.79 -8.97 -10.85
C PHE A 171 -15.55 -8.38 -11.50
N GLU A 172 -15.69 -7.96 -12.75
CA GLU A 172 -14.66 -7.29 -13.53
C GLU A 172 -15.12 -5.90 -13.96
N GLY A 173 -14.17 -4.98 -14.11
CA GLY A 173 -14.44 -3.64 -14.58
C GLY A 173 -13.17 -2.82 -14.70
N LYS A 174 -13.32 -1.57 -15.12
CA LYS A 174 -12.23 -0.63 -15.28
C LYS A 174 -12.04 0.16 -13.97
N ALA A 175 -10.86 0.09 -13.38
CA ALA A 175 -10.53 0.93 -12.23
C ALA A 175 -10.34 2.38 -12.65
N MET A 176 -11.04 3.31 -11.99
CA MET A 176 -11.06 4.72 -12.37
C MET A 176 -10.24 5.62 -11.45
N GLY A 177 -10.02 5.21 -10.22
CA GLY A 177 -9.39 5.97 -9.14
C GLY A 177 -10.01 5.60 -7.81
N ILE A 178 -9.84 6.44 -6.80
CA ILE A 178 -10.46 6.24 -5.49
C ILE A 178 -11.50 7.32 -5.17
N THR A 179 -12.39 7.05 -4.23
CA THR A 179 -13.24 8.07 -3.61
C THR A 179 -12.46 8.81 -2.52
N LYS A 180 -13.01 9.93 -2.04
CA LYS A 180 -12.47 10.62 -0.87
C LYS A 180 -12.45 9.77 0.42
N LYS A 181 -13.18 8.66 0.44
CA LYS A 181 -13.16 7.66 1.52
C LYS A 181 -12.17 6.51 1.29
N GLY A 182 -11.39 6.57 0.19
CA GLY A 182 -10.40 5.54 -0.13
C GLY A 182 -10.96 4.29 -0.79
N GLU A 183 -12.25 4.25 -1.14
CA GLU A 183 -12.85 3.15 -1.87
C GLU A 183 -12.38 3.17 -3.32
N LEU A 184 -12.03 2.00 -3.90
CA LEU A 184 -11.69 1.91 -5.32
C LEU A 184 -12.96 2.04 -6.17
N ILE A 185 -12.93 2.94 -7.14
CA ILE A 185 -14.01 3.13 -8.11
C ILE A 185 -13.78 2.18 -9.27
N VAL A 186 -14.75 1.30 -9.54
CA VAL A 186 -14.69 0.34 -10.66
C VAL A 186 -15.94 0.51 -11.52
N ASP A 187 -15.73 0.91 -12.78
CA ASP A 187 -16.81 1.01 -13.78
C ASP A 187 -17.00 -0.36 -14.43
N THR A 188 -18.16 -0.95 -14.25
CA THR A 188 -18.62 -2.18 -14.93
C THR A 188 -19.51 -1.84 -16.13
N TRP A 189 -19.96 -2.84 -16.87
CA TRP A 189 -20.90 -2.65 -17.96
C TRP A 189 -22.26 -2.09 -17.51
N GLU A 190 -22.67 -2.43 -16.29
CA GLU A 190 -24.00 -2.12 -15.77
C GLU A 190 -24.00 -0.85 -14.92
N SER A 191 -22.93 -0.64 -14.14
CA SER A 191 -22.90 0.42 -13.14
C SER A 191 -21.49 0.73 -12.65
N ARG A 192 -21.37 1.84 -11.93
CA ARG A 192 -20.20 2.15 -11.11
C ARG A 192 -20.33 1.46 -9.77
N LYS A 193 -19.33 0.63 -9.42
CA LYS A 193 -19.23 -0.03 -8.11
C LYS A 193 -18.12 0.62 -7.29
N LEU A 194 -18.34 0.73 -5.97
CA LEU A 194 -17.35 1.20 -4.99
C LEU A 194 -16.87 0.00 -4.17
N VAL A 195 -15.57 -0.18 -4.10
CA VAL A 195 -14.93 -1.32 -3.44
C VAL A 195 -14.23 -0.83 -2.19
N SER A 196 -14.67 -1.28 -1.02
CA SER A 196 -14.04 -0.95 0.26
C SER A 196 -12.84 -1.85 0.53
N SER A 197 -11.79 -1.29 1.13
CA SER A 197 -10.61 -2.05 1.58
C SER A 197 -10.97 -2.97 2.76
N GLY A 198 -10.41 -4.18 2.77
CA GLY A 198 -10.51 -5.10 3.92
C GLY A 198 -11.09 -6.48 3.61
N GLU A 199 -12.06 -6.60 2.71
CA GLU A 199 -12.73 -7.88 2.44
C GLU A 199 -12.44 -8.45 1.05
N VAL A 200 -11.82 -7.67 0.16
CA VAL A 200 -11.64 -8.02 -1.25
C VAL A 200 -10.20 -7.90 -1.71
N SER A 201 -9.81 -8.75 -2.65
CA SER A 201 -8.55 -8.64 -3.38
C SER A 201 -8.81 -8.12 -4.79
N VAL A 202 -8.01 -7.18 -5.24
CA VAL A 202 -8.07 -6.63 -6.61
C VAL A 202 -6.84 -7.11 -7.38
N ARG A 203 -7.04 -7.67 -8.57
CA ARG A 203 -5.96 -8.14 -9.45
C ARG A 203 -6.15 -7.59 -10.85
N GLY A 204 -5.07 -7.42 -11.58
CA GLY A 204 -5.12 -7.21 -13.03
C GLY A 204 -5.67 -8.45 -13.71
N ILE A 205 -6.34 -8.29 -14.86
CA ILE A 205 -6.89 -9.44 -15.60
C ILE A 205 -5.77 -10.34 -16.15
N TYR A 206 -4.62 -9.77 -16.47
CA TYR A 206 -3.49 -10.46 -17.07
C TYR A 206 -2.29 -10.67 -16.14
N GLY A 207 -2.46 -10.50 -14.84
CA GLY A 207 -1.35 -10.66 -13.90
C GLY A 207 -1.64 -10.14 -12.50
N TYR A 208 -0.54 -9.83 -11.77
CA TYR A 208 -0.63 -9.34 -10.40
C TYR A 208 -1.15 -7.89 -10.33
N VAL A 209 -0.83 -7.08 -11.33
CA VAL A 209 -1.23 -5.66 -11.45
C VAL A 209 -2.00 -5.42 -12.74
#